data_8ba6bfb14007d017bf0264aac1c06fb0
#
_entry.id   8ba6bfb14007d017bf0264aac1c06fb0
#
_cell.length_a   1.000
_cell.length_b   1.000
_cell.length_c   1.000
_cell.angle_alpha   90.00
_cell.angle_beta   90.00
_cell.angle_gamma   90.00
#
_symmetry.space_group_name_H-M   'P 1'
#
loop_
_entity.id
_entity.type
_entity.pdbx_description
1 polymer ?
#
loop_
_entity_poly.entity_id
_entity_poly.type
_entity_poly.pdbx_seq_one_letter_code
_entity_poly.pdbx_strand_id
1 'polypeptide(L)'
;TGSGKSTLIQHFNALIRPTSGTITYNGEDIWGEKYDRRTLRSEVGLVFQYPEHQLFENDVLSDVCFGPMNQGLSREEAEVEAKKALQHVGFKEKNYSKSPFELSGGQKKRVAIAGVLAMNPKILILDEPTAGLDPKGRDDILDQIAELHKVRGITIILVSHSMEDIAKYAE
;
A
#
# COMPACT_ATOMS: atom_id res chain seq x y z
N THR A 1 -19.70 5.64 3.85
CA THR A 1 -19.63 5.21 2.41
C THR A 1 -20.22 6.30 1.53
N GLY A 2 -19.67 6.55 0.36
CA GLY A 2 -20.19 7.51 -0.63
C GLY A 2 -19.76 8.99 -0.43
N SER A 3 -18.93 9.31 0.55
CA SER A 3 -18.46 10.70 0.81
C SER A 3 -17.29 11.16 -0.08
N GLY A 4 -16.88 10.35 -1.07
CA GLY A 4 -15.81 10.70 -2.00
C GLY A 4 -14.38 10.48 -1.50
N LYS A 5 -14.15 9.89 -0.31
CA LYS A 5 -12.80 9.64 0.24
C LYS A 5 -11.92 8.82 -0.71
N SER A 6 -12.41 7.67 -1.15
CA SER A 6 -11.67 6.80 -2.07
C SER A 6 -11.40 7.48 -3.41
N THR A 7 -12.31 8.33 -3.89
CA THR A 7 -12.09 9.16 -5.09
C THR A 7 -10.99 10.19 -4.84
N LEU A 8 -11.03 10.87 -3.69
CA LEU A 8 -10.01 11.88 -3.34
C LEU A 8 -8.59 11.28 -3.33
N ILE A 9 -8.39 10.15 -2.66
CA ILE A 9 -7.06 9.55 -2.58
C ILE A 9 -6.53 9.04 -3.92
N GLN A 10 -7.40 8.66 -4.85
CA GLN A 10 -7.01 8.28 -6.21
C GLN A 10 -6.49 9.47 -7.04
N HIS A 11 -6.83 10.69 -6.67
CA HIS A 11 -6.24 11.88 -7.27
C HIS A 11 -4.79 12.08 -6.83
N PHE A 12 -4.41 11.68 -5.60
CA PHE A 12 -3.08 11.94 -5.04
C PHE A 12 -1.95 11.16 -5.73
N ASN A 13 -2.25 10.01 -6.32
CA ASN A 13 -1.27 9.25 -7.11
C ASN A 13 -1.56 9.30 -8.63
N ALA A 14 -2.34 10.30 -9.07
CA ALA A 14 -2.70 10.54 -10.46
C ALA A 14 -3.37 9.35 -11.17
N LEU A 15 -4.20 8.58 -10.45
CA LEU A 15 -5.09 7.58 -11.07
C LEU A 15 -6.30 8.26 -11.70
N ILE A 16 -6.83 9.31 -11.08
CA ILE A 16 -7.95 10.10 -11.58
C ILE A 16 -7.52 11.55 -11.75
N ARG A 17 -7.86 12.14 -12.90
CA ARG A 17 -7.64 13.56 -13.15
C ARG A 17 -8.76 14.38 -12.53
N PRO A 18 -8.46 15.49 -11.79
CA PRO A 18 -9.51 16.37 -11.26
C PRO A 18 -10.23 17.11 -12.37
N THR A 19 -11.53 17.37 -12.19
CA THR A 19 -12.36 18.15 -13.11
C THR A 19 -11.93 19.63 -13.12
N SER A 20 -11.48 20.14 -11.97
CA SER A 20 -10.99 21.50 -11.77
C SER A 20 -10.02 21.55 -10.60
N GLY A 21 -9.25 22.63 -10.49
CA GLY A 21 -8.22 22.81 -9.48
C GLY A 21 -6.87 22.15 -9.86
N THR A 22 -5.91 22.28 -8.96
CA THR A 22 -4.53 21.81 -9.17
C THR A 22 -4.11 20.92 -8.00
N ILE A 23 -3.39 19.86 -8.30
CA ILE A 23 -2.77 19.00 -7.30
C ILE A 23 -1.27 19.08 -7.50
N THR A 24 -0.56 19.44 -6.45
CA THR A 24 0.90 19.56 -6.51
C THR A 24 1.58 18.52 -5.62
N TYR A 25 2.71 18.03 -6.09
CA TYR A 25 3.63 17.19 -5.32
C TYR A 25 5.03 17.82 -5.41
N ASN A 26 5.64 18.09 -4.25
CA ASN A 26 6.92 18.84 -4.16
C ASN A 26 6.90 20.19 -4.92
N GLY A 27 5.75 20.86 -4.95
CA GLY A 27 5.59 22.16 -5.62
C GLY A 27 5.29 22.10 -7.13
N GLU A 28 5.29 20.92 -7.74
CA GLU A 28 5.00 20.74 -9.17
C GLU A 28 3.59 20.18 -9.37
N ASP A 29 2.88 20.69 -10.41
CA ASP A 29 1.57 20.18 -10.80
C ASP A 29 1.70 18.77 -11.39
N ILE A 30 1.09 17.78 -10.70
CA ILE A 30 1.15 16.37 -11.13
C ILE A 30 0.46 16.09 -12.46
N TRP A 31 -0.34 17.06 -12.98
CA TRP A 31 -1.00 17.00 -14.28
C TRP A 31 -0.34 17.88 -15.33
N GLY A 32 0.79 18.52 -15.00
CA GLY A 32 1.62 19.25 -15.95
C GLY A 32 2.07 18.35 -17.14
N GLU A 33 2.24 18.96 -18.33
CA GLU A 33 2.54 18.21 -19.56
C GLU A 33 3.82 17.36 -19.48
N LYS A 34 4.83 17.84 -18.76
CA LYS A 34 6.14 17.17 -18.64
C LYS A 34 6.31 16.42 -17.34
N TYR A 35 5.27 16.33 -16.49
CA TYR A 35 5.36 15.70 -15.19
C TYR A 35 5.44 14.17 -15.29
N ASP A 36 6.41 13.56 -14.61
CA ASP A 36 6.58 12.10 -14.59
C ASP A 36 5.67 11.42 -13.57
N ARG A 37 4.47 11.06 -14.02
CA ARG A 37 3.49 10.33 -13.20
C ARG A 37 3.89 8.89 -12.88
N ARG A 38 4.86 8.31 -13.60
CA ARG A 38 5.37 6.98 -13.28
C ARG A 38 6.19 7.04 -11.99
N THR A 39 7.09 8.00 -11.89
CA THR A 39 7.85 8.26 -10.65
C THR A 39 6.92 8.64 -9.50
N LEU A 40 5.90 9.49 -9.72
CA LEU A 40 4.91 9.80 -8.69
C LEU A 40 4.26 8.54 -8.11
N ARG A 41 3.82 7.61 -8.96
CA ARG A 41 3.16 6.37 -8.51
C ARG A 41 4.09 5.41 -7.78
N SER A 42 5.38 5.50 -7.98
CA SER A 42 6.37 4.76 -7.20
C SER A 42 6.62 5.41 -5.84
N GLU A 43 6.54 6.74 -5.73
CA GLU A 43 6.72 7.48 -4.50
C GLU A 43 5.46 7.58 -3.64
N VAL A 44 4.27 7.56 -4.27
CA VAL A 44 2.97 7.62 -3.60
C VAL A 44 2.23 6.29 -3.81
N GLY A 45 2.46 5.36 -2.90
CA GLY A 45 1.81 4.05 -2.90
C GLY A 45 0.37 4.14 -2.43
N LEU A 46 -0.53 3.43 -3.09
CA LEU A 46 -1.96 3.36 -2.74
C LEU A 46 -2.39 1.90 -2.57
N VAL A 47 -2.94 1.60 -1.41
CA VAL A 47 -3.59 0.32 -1.08
C VAL A 47 -5.10 0.54 -1.02
N PHE A 48 -5.85 -0.12 -1.89
CA PHE A 48 -7.31 0.01 -1.98
C PHE A 48 -8.04 -0.77 -0.87
N GLN A 49 -9.33 -0.51 -0.70
CA GLN A 49 -10.18 -1.09 0.35
C GLN A 49 -10.20 -2.63 0.37
N TYR A 50 -10.11 -3.29 -0.79
CA TYR A 50 -10.06 -4.76 -0.91
C TYR A 50 -8.80 -5.16 -1.71
N PRO A 51 -7.60 -4.92 -1.15
CA PRO A 51 -6.36 -5.09 -1.87
C PRO A 51 -6.07 -6.56 -2.20
N GLU A 52 -6.70 -7.48 -1.47
CA GLU A 52 -6.62 -8.93 -1.68
C GLU A 52 -7.16 -9.41 -3.04
N HIS A 53 -7.96 -8.60 -3.71
CA HIS A 53 -8.43 -8.89 -5.07
C HIS A 53 -7.40 -8.56 -6.16
N GLN A 54 -6.29 -7.92 -5.77
CA GLN A 54 -5.22 -7.53 -6.69
C GLN A 54 -4.10 -8.57 -6.79
N LEU A 55 -4.16 -9.62 -5.97
CA LEU A 55 -3.18 -10.71 -5.99
C LEU A 55 -3.47 -11.66 -7.14
N PHE A 56 -2.47 -11.90 -8.00
CA PHE A 56 -2.65 -12.63 -9.26
C PHE A 56 -1.51 -13.60 -9.59
N GLU A 57 -0.38 -13.53 -8.92
CA GLU A 57 0.77 -14.38 -9.16
C GLU A 57 0.59 -15.80 -8.56
N ASN A 58 1.44 -16.73 -8.97
CA ASN A 58 1.37 -18.11 -8.52
C ASN A 58 1.76 -18.29 -7.06
N ASP A 59 2.63 -17.44 -6.53
CA ASP A 59 3.08 -17.46 -5.15
C ASP A 59 3.22 -16.03 -4.59
N VAL A 60 3.19 -15.95 -3.27
CA VAL A 60 3.26 -14.70 -2.51
C VAL A 60 4.51 -13.88 -2.84
N LEU A 61 5.69 -14.53 -2.89
CA LEU A 61 6.93 -13.81 -3.12
C LEU A 61 6.95 -13.18 -4.52
N SER A 62 6.49 -13.91 -5.52
CA SER A 62 6.37 -13.42 -6.90
C SER A 62 5.41 -12.24 -6.99
N ASP A 63 4.26 -12.30 -6.30
CA ASP A 63 3.27 -11.23 -6.29
C ASP A 63 3.87 -9.93 -5.70
N VAL A 64 4.60 -10.03 -4.59
CA VAL A 64 5.24 -8.86 -3.96
C VAL A 64 6.43 -8.33 -4.79
N CYS A 65 7.12 -9.19 -5.55
CA CYS A 65 8.21 -8.77 -6.45
C CYS A 65 7.71 -7.97 -7.67
N PHE A 66 6.45 -8.11 -8.05
CA PHE A 66 5.91 -7.51 -9.27
C PHE A 66 6.10 -5.98 -9.34
N GLY A 67 5.80 -5.28 -8.24
CA GLY A 67 5.98 -3.83 -8.16
C GLY A 67 7.44 -3.37 -8.38
N PRO A 68 8.40 -3.85 -7.57
CA PRO A 68 9.82 -3.56 -7.74
C PRO A 68 10.38 -3.89 -9.14
N MET A 69 10.00 -5.03 -9.72
CA MET A 69 10.40 -5.39 -11.07
C MET A 69 9.88 -4.41 -12.11
N ASN A 70 8.64 -3.91 -11.96
CA ASN A 70 8.10 -2.86 -12.82
C ASN A 70 8.81 -1.51 -12.67
N GLN A 71 9.50 -1.28 -11.54
CA GLN A 71 10.38 -0.13 -11.35
C GLN A 71 11.77 -0.33 -11.99
N GLY A 72 12.06 -1.52 -12.51
CA GLY A 72 13.30 -1.84 -13.22
C GLY A 72 14.34 -2.61 -12.40
N LEU A 73 13.99 -3.08 -11.20
CA LEU A 73 14.87 -3.95 -10.42
C LEU A 73 14.98 -5.33 -11.07
N SER A 74 16.14 -5.96 -10.94
CA SER A 74 16.30 -7.39 -11.27
C SER A 74 15.44 -8.26 -10.36
N ARG A 75 15.25 -9.52 -10.73
CA ARG A 75 14.49 -10.48 -9.89
C ARG A 75 15.13 -10.64 -8.50
N GLU A 76 16.44 -10.72 -8.42
CA GLU A 76 17.19 -10.87 -7.18
C GLU A 76 17.02 -9.62 -6.28
N GLU A 77 17.14 -8.43 -6.84
CA GLU A 77 16.93 -7.18 -6.11
C GLU A 77 15.48 -7.05 -5.63
N ALA A 78 14.52 -7.39 -6.49
CA ALA A 78 13.09 -7.37 -6.16
C ALA A 78 12.77 -8.34 -5.02
N GLU A 79 13.37 -9.53 -4.98
CA GLU A 79 13.20 -10.49 -3.89
C GLU A 79 13.71 -9.96 -2.55
N VAL A 80 14.83 -9.24 -2.54
CA VAL A 80 15.35 -8.60 -1.32
C VAL A 80 14.32 -7.61 -0.76
N GLU A 81 13.80 -6.71 -1.60
CA GLU A 81 12.82 -5.72 -1.17
C GLU A 81 11.47 -6.37 -0.80
N ALA A 82 11.03 -7.38 -1.53
CA ALA A 82 9.82 -8.14 -1.23
C ALA A 82 9.89 -8.84 0.13
N LYS A 83 11.00 -9.50 0.43
CA LYS A 83 11.22 -10.17 1.73
C LYS A 83 11.21 -9.17 2.89
N LYS A 84 11.87 -8.02 2.75
CA LYS A 84 11.82 -6.93 3.74
C LYS A 84 10.38 -6.45 3.96
N ALA A 85 9.64 -6.21 2.88
CA ALA A 85 8.25 -5.74 2.97
C ALA A 85 7.34 -6.77 3.64
N LEU A 86 7.47 -8.06 3.30
CA LEU A 86 6.72 -9.15 3.92
C LEU A 86 7.02 -9.28 5.42
N GLN A 87 8.28 -9.10 5.82
CA GLN A 87 8.67 -9.08 7.24
C GLN A 87 8.03 -7.92 7.98
N HIS A 88 8.00 -6.72 7.40
CA HIS A 88 7.38 -5.53 8.01
C HIS A 88 5.89 -5.68 8.26
N VAL A 89 5.17 -6.43 7.42
CA VAL A 89 3.76 -6.74 7.65
C VAL A 89 3.54 -8.02 8.47
N GLY A 90 4.59 -8.56 9.09
CA GLY A 90 4.53 -9.76 9.93
C GLY A 90 4.14 -11.03 9.17
N PHE A 91 4.42 -11.12 7.88
CA PHE A 91 4.12 -12.31 7.09
C PHE A 91 5.27 -13.32 7.20
N LYS A 92 4.95 -14.57 7.56
CA LYS A 92 5.95 -15.60 7.88
C LYS A 92 6.60 -16.18 6.62
N GLU A 93 7.93 -16.30 6.61
CA GLU A 93 8.74 -16.79 5.48
C GLU A 93 8.30 -18.16 4.96
N LYS A 94 7.91 -19.08 5.83
CA LYS A 94 7.39 -20.41 5.46
C LYS A 94 6.16 -20.39 4.52
N ASN A 95 5.54 -19.23 4.35
CA ASN A 95 4.36 -19.04 3.51
C ASN A 95 4.67 -18.28 2.21
N TYR A 96 5.93 -17.92 1.93
CA TYR A 96 6.30 -17.15 0.73
C TYR A 96 6.03 -17.89 -0.59
N SER A 97 6.15 -19.22 -0.57
CA SER A 97 5.88 -20.09 -1.71
C SER A 97 4.41 -20.54 -1.84
N LYS A 98 3.54 -20.12 -0.92
CA LYS A 98 2.12 -20.43 -1.01
C LYS A 98 1.45 -19.62 -2.09
N SER A 99 0.42 -20.21 -2.71
CA SER A 99 -0.47 -19.45 -3.57
C SER A 99 -1.25 -18.41 -2.77
N PRO A 100 -1.39 -17.15 -3.28
CA PRO A 100 -2.25 -16.17 -2.65
C PRO A 100 -3.69 -16.65 -2.43
N PHE A 101 -4.18 -17.57 -3.24
CA PHE A 101 -5.53 -18.12 -3.12
C PHE A 101 -5.73 -19.01 -1.89
N GLU A 102 -4.64 -19.57 -1.34
CA GLU A 102 -4.67 -20.41 -0.12
C GLU A 102 -4.62 -19.61 1.17
N LEU A 103 -4.48 -18.29 1.08
CA LEU A 103 -4.33 -17.41 2.23
C LEU A 103 -5.67 -16.99 2.82
N SER A 104 -5.71 -16.77 4.14
CA SER A 104 -6.85 -16.09 4.79
C SER A 104 -6.96 -14.64 4.32
N GLY A 105 -8.14 -14.01 4.46
CA GLY A 105 -8.34 -12.61 4.07
C GLY A 105 -7.34 -11.64 4.70
N GLY A 106 -7.05 -11.81 6.00
CA GLY A 106 -6.03 -10.99 6.68
C GLY A 106 -4.61 -11.23 6.16
N GLN A 107 -4.28 -12.46 5.79
CA GLN A 107 -2.99 -12.76 5.16
C GLN A 107 -2.87 -12.14 3.77
N LYS A 108 -3.92 -12.22 2.96
CA LYS A 108 -3.98 -11.57 1.63
C LYS A 108 -3.78 -10.06 1.75
N LYS A 109 -4.43 -9.40 2.72
CA LYS A 109 -4.25 -7.97 2.98
C LYS A 109 -2.80 -7.62 3.31
N ARG A 110 -2.14 -8.41 4.16
CA ARG A 110 -0.72 -8.22 4.48
C ARG A 110 0.15 -8.33 3.23
N VAL A 111 -0.09 -9.33 2.39
CA VAL A 111 0.65 -9.52 1.14
C VAL A 111 0.44 -8.34 0.19
N ALA A 112 -0.79 -7.88 0.02
CA ALA A 112 -1.09 -6.73 -0.85
C ALA A 112 -0.46 -5.42 -0.33
N ILE A 113 -0.48 -5.18 0.98
CA ILE A 113 0.25 -4.05 1.60
C ILE A 113 1.76 -4.19 1.36
N ALA A 114 2.31 -5.40 1.52
CA ALA A 114 3.73 -5.67 1.26
C ALA A 114 4.10 -5.41 -0.21
N GLY A 115 3.24 -5.73 -1.17
CA GLY A 115 3.45 -5.45 -2.60
C GLY A 115 3.64 -3.96 -2.89
N VAL A 116 2.89 -3.10 -2.21
CA VAL A 116 3.06 -1.64 -2.32
C VAL A 116 4.31 -1.19 -1.56
N LEU A 117 4.56 -1.71 -0.36
CA LEU A 117 5.73 -1.36 0.46
C LEU A 117 7.06 -1.76 -0.19
N ALA A 118 7.10 -2.85 -0.95
CA ALA A 118 8.29 -3.33 -1.65
C ALA A 118 8.79 -2.34 -2.70
N MET A 119 7.91 -1.48 -3.22
CA MET A 119 8.27 -0.37 -4.10
C MET A 119 8.96 0.80 -3.38
N ASN A 120 9.12 0.71 -2.06
CA ASN A 120 9.75 1.71 -1.20
C ASN A 120 9.15 3.14 -1.34
N PRO A 121 7.82 3.30 -1.18
CA PRO A 121 7.16 4.59 -1.36
C PRO A 121 7.58 5.58 -0.26
N LYS A 122 7.54 6.90 -0.57
CA LYS A 122 7.68 7.99 0.41
C LYS A 122 6.38 8.27 1.15
N ILE A 123 5.27 8.06 0.49
CA ILE A 123 3.91 8.21 1.03
C ILE A 123 3.15 6.90 0.79
N LEU A 124 2.54 6.37 1.84
CA LEU A 124 1.66 5.20 1.76
C LEU A 124 0.24 5.62 2.10
N ILE A 125 -0.67 5.49 1.16
CA ILE A 125 -2.09 5.75 1.33
C ILE A 125 -2.81 4.41 1.51
N LEU A 126 -3.60 4.29 2.58
CA LEU A 126 -4.33 3.10 2.94
C LEU A 126 -5.82 3.40 3.00
N ASP A 127 -6.61 2.81 2.10
CA ASP A 127 -8.06 2.96 2.06
C ASP A 127 -8.72 1.80 2.79
N GLU A 128 -9.24 2.06 3.99
CA GLU A 128 -9.94 1.10 4.85
C GLU A 128 -9.14 -0.24 5.05
N PRO A 129 -7.87 -0.19 5.47
CA PRO A 129 -7.01 -1.37 5.48
C PRO A 129 -7.49 -2.46 6.44
N THR A 130 -8.35 -2.11 7.39
CA THR A 130 -8.90 -3.02 8.42
C THR A 130 -10.28 -3.58 8.08
N ALA A 131 -10.88 -3.17 6.95
CA ALA A 131 -12.22 -3.63 6.57
C ALA A 131 -12.30 -5.15 6.47
N GLY A 132 -13.30 -5.74 7.13
CA GLY A 132 -13.54 -7.20 7.11
C GLY A 132 -12.58 -8.04 7.98
N LEU A 133 -11.74 -7.41 8.80
CA LEU A 133 -10.91 -8.11 9.78
C LEU A 133 -11.60 -8.22 11.14
N ASP A 134 -11.26 -9.26 11.88
CA ASP A 134 -11.58 -9.38 13.29
C ASP A 134 -10.79 -8.34 14.13
N PRO A 135 -11.20 -8.03 15.36
CA PRO A 135 -10.57 -7.00 16.17
C PRO A 135 -9.06 -7.18 16.32
N LYS A 136 -8.60 -8.41 16.54
CA LYS A 136 -7.18 -8.71 16.69
C LYS A 136 -6.39 -8.48 15.40
N GLY A 137 -6.89 -8.97 14.27
CA GLY A 137 -6.26 -8.76 12.96
C GLY A 137 -6.20 -7.28 12.57
N ARG A 138 -7.20 -6.49 12.99
CA ARG A 138 -7.26 -5.05 12.82
C ARG A 138 -6.14 -4.35 13.60
N ASP A 139 -6.05 -4.60 14.92
CA ASP A 139 -5.00 -4.03 15.76
C ASP A 139 -3.61 -4.43 15.26
N ASP A 140 -3.40 -5.71 14.94
CA ASP A 140 -2.13 -6.22 14.43
C ASP A 140 -1.66 -5.48 13.15
N ILE A 141 -2.56 -5.20 12.22
CA ILE A 141 -2.21 -4.46 10.98
C ILE A 141 -1.90 -2.99 11.27
N LEU A 142 -2.72 -2.32 12.08
CA LEU A 142 -2.52 -0.90 12.39
C LEU A 142 -1.27 -0.67 13.22
N ASP A 143 -0.95 -1.55 14.18
CA ASP A 143 0.29 -1.49 14.96
C ASP A 143 1.52 -1.64 14.05
N GLN A 144 1.48 -2.55 13.08
CA GLN A 144 2.57 -2.72 12.09
C GLN A 144 2.73 -1.50 11.19
N ILE A 145 1.62 -0.88 10.77
CA ILE A 145 1.64 0.35 9.97
C ILE A 145 2.23 1.51 10.79
N ALA A 146 1.86 1.65 12.07
CA ALA A 146 2.40 2.67 12.96
C ALA A 146 3.90 2.46 13.22
N GLU A 147 4.33 1.21 13.42
CA GLU A 147 5.75 0.87 13.56
C GLU A 147 6.53 1.19 12.28
N LEU A 148 5.97 0.88 11.11
CA LEU A 148 6.57 1.20 9.83
C LEU A 148 6.82 2.71 9.66
N HIS A 149 5.85 3.56 10.06
CA HIS A 149 6.00 5.00 10.07
C HIS A 149 7.20 5.43 10.95
N LYS A 150 7.27 4.90 12.18
CA LYS A 150 8.35 5.23 13.13
C LYS A 150 9.73 4.78 12.65
N VAL A 151 9.84 3.58 12.10
CA VAL A 151 11.13 2.97 11.71
C VAL A 151 11.63 3.52 10.37
N ARG A 152 10.76 3.70 9.39
CA ARG A 152 11.14 4.10 8.01
C ARG A 152 10.93 5.58 7.73
N GLY A 153 10.22 6.31 8.59
CA GLY A 153 9.93 7.73 8.39
C GLY A 153 9.02 8.03 7.19
N ILE A 154 8.29 7.03 6.69
CA ILE A 154 7.37 7.23 5.56
C ILE A 154 6.12 7.96 6.03
N THR A 155 5.58 8.84 5.21
CA THR A 155 4.28 9.46 5.49
C THR A 155 3.16 8.46 5.25
N ILE A 156 2.25 8.30 6.23
CA ILE A 156 1.09 7.42 6.08
C ILE A 156 -0.19 8.25 6.07
N ILE A 157 -1.03 8.02 5.07
CA ILE A 157 -2.38 8.59 4.98
C ILE A 157 -3.36 7.45 5.19
N LEU A 158 -4.03 7.44 6.34
CA LEU A 158 -5.03 6.44 6.70
C LEU A 158 -6.43 6.97 6.42
N VAL A 159 -7.16 6.28 5.57
CA VAL A 159 -8.61 6.51 5.37
C VAL A 159 -9.36 5.44 6.10
N SER A 160 -10.17 5.82 7.07
CA SER A 160 -11.03 4.92 7.85
C SER A 160 -12.36 5.58 8.19
N HIS A 161 -13.39 4.79 8.33
CA HIS A 161 -14.67 5.22 8.92
C HIS A 161 -14.74 4.90 10.43
N SER A 162 -13.72 4.22 10.98
CA SER A 162 -13.60 3.94 12.41
C SER A 162 -12.96 5.12 13.14
N MET A 163 -13.74 5.81 13.93
CA MET A 163 -13.24 6.90 14.76
C MET A 163 -12.23 6.41 15.81
N GLU A 164 -12.36 5.17 16.26
CA GLU A 164 -11.44 4.54 17.20
C GLU A 164 -10.04 4.35 16.59
N ASP A 165 -9.96 3.87 15.33
CA ASP A 165 -8.69 3.73 14.62
C ASP A 165 -8.01 5.09 14.45
N ILE A 166 -8.77 6.08 14.01
CA ILE A 166 -8.23 7.44 13.82
C ILE A 166 -7.75 8.03 15.15
N ALA A 167 -8.52 7.90 16.23
CA ALA A 167 -8.12 8.43 17.54
C ALA A 167 -6.87 7.73 18.13
N LYS A 168 -6.66 6.45 17.80
CA LYS A 168 -5.53 5.65 18.32
C LYS A 168 -4.25 5.83 17.51
N TYR A 169 -4.34 5.99 16.18
CA TYR A 169 -3.20 5.91 15.27
C TYR A 169 -2.89 7.19 14.46
N ALA A 170 -3.81 8.16 14.39
CA ALA A 170 -3.52 9.43 13.71
C ALA A 170 -2.90 10.46 14.69
N GLU A 171 -1.89 11.17 14.20
CA GLU A 171 -1.24 12.29 14.88
C GLU A 171 -1.90 13.63 14.54
#